data_8854853b5213a3531692f38c6f86521b
#
_entry.id   8854853b5213a3531692f38c6f86521b
#
_cell.length_a   1.000
_cell.length_b   1.000
_cell.length_c   1.000
_cell.angle_alpha   90.00
_cell.angle_beta   90.00
_cell.angle_gamma   90.00
#
_symmetry.space_group_name_H-M   'P 1'
#
loop_
_entity.id
_entity.type
_entity.pdbx_description
1 polymer ?
#
loop_
_entity_poly.entity_id
_entity_poly.type
_entity_poly.pdbx_seq_one_letter_code
_entity_poly.pdbx_strand_id
1 'polypeptide(L)'
;MLKRILIILLLASITLAQSPVDLYNSAIASLEAGEVTEAENGFNAALEADPTFAPAYAGLSKVAIRNGDLKKAGDLLKEAISADEENKEFRAEFDRLSELNTLMSKGNKSMKNGEADNAFESFRIAHEKFPNYPESVLNMGLVHFRKKEYLVAVDYFHETLGLNSEHKTALTAIKNVAKNYFNTGNQSYKRGDLDGALSSYRKVLDIDETFYQSYYQIGVILSKMGDKDAAVASYEKALGVNPQFYKGYFALGLAKKSMGDTDGAIGALESAVDIHPGYDKAYGAMGDIYINTKNFEKAKQVLNMAITVNPTYARGYASFGILSTEEQNWEQAIAHLTMATTLNGRDAMSFFRLAGAYNATGDCDDAKDAARNCTAIKSRFGGGWFELGIAEWCGGKGNKTGAINAFEKARNDRAWRKMAEYEMDKVKNPQKYEK
;
A
#
# COMPACT_ATOMS: atom_id res chain seq x y z
N MET A 1 -3.71 26.43 -75.88
CA MET A 1 -4.28 26.87 -74.62
C MET A 1 -5.43 25.95 -74.24
N LEU A 2 -5.17 24.86 -73.50
CA LEU A 2 -6.20 23.94 -73.04
C LEU A 2 -6.58 24.32 -71.60
N LYS A 3 -7.81 24.82 -71.42
CA LYS A 3 -8.43 24.99 -70.10
C LYS A 3 -8.81 23.61 -69.56
N ARG A 4 -8.08 23.10 -68.55
CA ARG A 4 -8.51 21.94 -67.77
C ARG A 4 -9.60 22.40 -66.81
N ILE A 5 -10.81 21.98 -67.06
CA ILE A 5 -11.93 22.10 -66.11
C ILE A 5 -11.75 20.97 -65.10
N LEU A 6 -11.42 21.33 -63.87
CA LEU A 6 -11.35 20.42 -62.72
C LEU A 6 -12.77 20.26 -62.16
N ILE A 7 -13.42 19.16 -62.48
CA ILE A 7 -14.70 18.78 -61.88
C ILE A 7 -14.36 18.21 -60.48
N ILE A 8 -14.60 19.00 -59.46
CA ILE A 8 -14.58 18.52 -58.07
C ILE A 8 -15.89 17.79 -57.86
N LEU A 9 -15.86 16.48 -57.89
CA LEU A 9 -16.92 15.60 -57.41
C LEU A 9 -16.96 15.73 -55.89
N LEU A 10 -17.89 16.56 -55.36
CA LEU A 10 -18.33 16.52 -53.98
C LEU A 10 -19.07 15.18 -53.78
N LEU A 11 -18.38 14.14 -53.33
CA LEU A 11 -19.01 12.99 -52.72
C LEU A 11 -19.60 13.46 -51.40
N ALA A 12 -20.83 13.94 -51.45
CA ALA A 12 -21.67 14.01 -50.27
C ALA A 12 -21.89 12.56 -49.82
N SER A 13 -21.18 12.13 -48.80
CA SER A 13 -21.54 10.94 -48.04
C SER A 13 -22.91 11.20 -47.46
N ILE A 14 -23.97 10.74 -48.13
CA ILE A 14 -25.29 10.59 -47.56
C ILE A 14 -25.08 9.52 -46.50
N THR A 15 -24.82 9.92 -45.26
CA THR A 15 -25.06 9.08 -44.09
C THR A 15 -26.57 8.85 -44.12
N LEU A 16 -27.00 7.66 -44.58
CA LEU A 16 -28.39 7.20 -44.41
C LEU A 16 -28.68 7.38 -42.90
N ALA A 17 -29.59 8.33 -42.56
CA ALA A 17 -30.04 8.46 -41.21
C ALA A 17 -30.62 7.08 -40.82
N GLN A 18 -30.06 6.48 -39.77
CA GLN A 18 -30.54 5.20 -39.26
C GLN A 18 -32.03 5.35 -38.88
N SER A 19 -32.82 4.35 -39.24
CA SER A 19 -34.23 4.40 -38.87
C SER A 19 -34.41 4.31 -37.34
N PRO A 20 -35.49 4.87 -36.75
CA PRO A 20 -35.80 4.68 -35.32
C PRO A 20 -35.75 3.22 -34.90
N VAL A 21 -36.19 2.31 -35.77
CA VAL A 21 -36.15 0.85 -35.53
C VAL A 21 -34.75 0.29 -35.48
N ASP A 22 -33.83 0.74 -36.37
CA ASP A 22 -32.44 0.28 -36.36
C ASP A 22 -31.70 0.77 -35.11
N LEU A 23 -31.92 2.03 -34.75
CA LEU A 23 -31.38 2.62 -33.53
C LEU A 23 -31.87 1.88 -32.27
N TYR A 24 -33.15 1.60 -32.23
CA TYR A 24 -33.78 0.81 -31.14
C TYR A 24 -33.15 -0.60 -31.05
N ASN A 25 -33.04 -1.31 -32.16
CA ASN A 25 -32.49 -2.68 -32.17
C ASN A 25 -31.04 -2.70 -31.72
N SER A 26 -30.24 -1.71 -32.12
CA SER A 26 -28.86 -1.54 -31.65
C SER A 26 -28.83 -1.28 -30.14
N ALA A 27 -29.70 -0.42 -29.64
CA ALA A 27 -29.79 -0.11 -28.22
C ALA A 27 -30.23 -1.32 -27.38
N ILE A 28 -31.14 -2.18 -27.89
CA ILE A 28 -31.48 -3.43 -27.22
C ILE A 28 -30.26 -4.36 -27.12
N ALA A 29 -29.47 -4.49 -28.18
CA ALA A 29 -28.24 -5.31 -28.15
C ALA A 29 -27.23 -4.81 -27.11
N SER A 30 -27.02 -3.49 -27.02
CA SER A 30 -26.18 -2.89 -25.98
C SER A 30 -26.74 -3.16 -24.57
N LEU A 31 -28.05 -3.07 -24.39
CA LEU A 31 -28.69 -3.34 -23.08
C LEU A 31 -28.53 -4.81 -22.67
N GLU A 32 -28.63 -5.75 -23.60
CA GLU A 32 -28.36 -7.17 -23.35
C GLU A 32 -26.92 -7.48 -23.03
N ALA A 33 -25.99 -6.71 -23.62
CA ALA A 33 -24.55 -6.79 -23.30
C ALA A 33 -24.19 -6.14 -21.95
N GLY A 34 -25.18 -5.48 -21.27
CA GLY A 34 -24.91 -4.76 -20.01
C GLY A 34 -24.32 -3.36 -20.18
N GLU A 35 -24.21 -2.87 -21.42
CA GLU A 35 -23.71 -1.54 -21.79
C GLU A 35 -24.85 -0.51 -21.66
N VAL A 36 -25.19 -0.18 -20.41
CA VAL A 36 -26.42 0.57 -20.09
C VAL A 36 -26.40 1.99 -20.63
N THR A 37 -25.24 2.66 -20.61
CA THR A 37 -25.08 4.02 -21.13
C THR A 37 -25.24 4.08 -22.65
N GLU A 38 -24.66 3.14 -23.39
CA GLU A 38 -24.81 3.01 -24.83
C GLU A 38 -26.26 2.74 -25.22
N ALA A 39 -26.92 1.85 -24.47
CA ALA A 39 -28.33 1.58 -24.67
C ALA A 39 -29.21 2.84 -24.48
N GLU A 40 -28.97 3.63 -23.41
CA GLU A 40 -29.69 4.90 -23.15
C GLU A 40 -29.50 5.88 -24.32
N ASN A 41 -28.27 6.03 -24.80
CA ASN A 41 -27.97 6.90 -25.95
C ASN A 41 -28.69 6.44 -27.22
N GLY A 42 -28.71 5.14 -27.49
CA GLY A 42 -29.39 4.58 -28.68
C GLY A 42 -30.89 4.74 -28.64
N PHE A 43 -31.54 4.52 -27.49
CA PHE A 43 -32.98 4.78 -27.35
C PHE A 43 -33.32 6.25 -27.48
N ASN A 44 -32.52 7.16 -26.93
CA ASN A 44 -32.73 8.60 -27.10
C ASN A 44 -32.56 9.02 -28.55
N ALA A 45 -31.56 8.49 -29.26
CA ALA A 45 -31.41 8.75 -30.69
C ALA A 45 -32.62 8.26 -31.53
N ALA A 46 -33.22 7.12 -31.11
CA ALA A 46 -34.46 6.64 -31.74
C ALA A 46 -35.64 7.64 -31.55
N LEU A 47 -35.73 8.25 -30.32
CA LEU A 47 -36.74 9.28 -30.03
C LEU A 47 -36.43 10.64 -30.70
N GLU A 48 -35.19 10.97 -30.92
CA GLU A 48 -34.78 12.14 -31.71
C GLU A 48 -35.23 11.99 -33.19
N ALA A 49 -35.13 10.75 -33.71
CA ALA A 49 -35.55 10.45 -35.08
C ALA A 49 -37.07 10.36 -35.20
N ASP A 50 -37.77 9.83 -34.19
CA ASP A 50 -39.24 9.76 -34.11
C ASP A 50 -39.71 9.91 -32.64
N PRO A 51 -40.14 11.11 -32.22
CA PRO A 51 -40.61 11.34 -30.85
C PRO A 51 -41.87 10.53 -30.46
N THR A 52 -42.58 9.92 -31.39
CA THR A 52 -43.75 9.09 -31.13
C THR A 52 -43.46 7.59 -31.11
N PHE A 53 -42.17 7.22 -31.24
CA PHE A 53 -41.77 5.81 -31.31
C PHE A 53 -41.85 5.15 -29.92
N ALA A 54 -43.04 4.67 -29.56
CA ALA A 54 -43.40 4.07 -28.28
C ALA A 54 -42.40 3.00 -27.78
N PRO A 55 -41.83 2.08 -28.63
CA PRO A 55 -40.85 1.11 -28.16
C PRO A 55 -39.62 1.70 -27.53
N ALA A 56 -39.17 2.89 -27.95
CA ALA A 56 -37.97 3.51 -27.37
C ALA A 56 -38.21 4.03 -25.93
N TYR A 57 -39.44 4.52 -25.61
CA TYR A 57 -39.78 4.83 -24.22
C TYR A 57 -39.78 3.58 -23.34
N ALA A 58 -40.32 2.46 -23.84
CA ALA A 58 -40.26 1.17 -23.12
C ALA A 58 -38.82 0.68 -22.97
N GLY A 59 -37.97 0.90 -23.99
CA GLY A 59 -36.53 0.63 -23.94
C GLY A 59 -35.79 1.48 -22.84
N LEU A 60 -36.09 2.77 -22.80
CA LEU A 60 -35.58 3.67 -21.73
C LEU A 60 -36.10 3.27 -20.35
N SER A 61 -37.31 2.75 -20.24
CA SER A 61 -37.82 2.20 -18.97
C SER A 61 -36.94 1.01 -18.50
N LYS A 62 -36.58 0.11 -19.43
CA LYS A 62 -35.66 -1.02 -19.11
C LYS A 62 -34.27 -0.52 -18.68
N VAL A 63 -33.76 0.55 -19.30
CA VAL A 63 -32.55 1.23 -18.87
C VAL A 63 -32.71 1.80 -17.46
N ALA A 64 -33.79 2.47 -17.16
CA ALA A 64 -34.08 3.01 -15.83
C ALA A 64 -34.15 1.89 -14.76
N ILE A 65 -34.71 0.73 -15.09
CA ILE A 65 -34.71 -0.47 -14.23
C ILE A 65 -33.25 -0.94 -13.99
N ARG A 66 -32.44 -1.01 -15.03
CA ARG A 66 -31.01 -1.37 -14.89
C ARG A 66 -30.22 -0.36 -14.03
N ASN A 67 -30.63 0.90 -14.02
CA ASN A 67 -30.06 1.96 -13.19
C ASN A 67 -30.67 2.03 -11.78
N GLY A 68 -31.65 1.17 -11.45
CA GLY A 68 -32.28 1.14 -10.14
C GLY A 68 -33.40 2.19 -9.95
N ASP A 69 -33.69 3.00 -10.97
CA ASP A 69 -34.70 4.08 -10.89
C ASP A 69 -36.09 3.61 -11.33
N LEU A 70 -36.80 2.95 -10.41
CA LEU A 70 -38.16 2.45 -10.67
C LEU A 70 -39.19 3.57 -10.91
N LYS A 71 -38.94 4.78 -10.37
CA LYS A 71 -39.84 5.93 -10.62
C LYS A 71 -39.71 6.40 -12.05
N LYS A 72 -38.46 6.66 -12.53
CA LYS A 72 -38.19 7.03 -13.93
C LYS A 72 -38.74 5.95 -14.88
N ALA A 73 -38.54 4.66 -14.53
CA ALA A 73 -39.07 3.55 -15.32
C ALA A 73 -40.61 3.61 -15.47
N GLY A 74 -41.32 3.87 -14.37
CA GLY A 74 -42.78 4.01 -14.41
C GLY A 74 -43.22 5.21 -15.21
N ASP A 75 -42.57 6.34 -15.13
CA ASP A 75 -42.93 7.53 -15.91
C ASP A 75 -42.67 7.30 -17.41
N LEU A 76 -41.58 6.64 -17.78
CA LEU A 76 -41.30 6.26 -19.18
C LEU A 76 -42.28 5.25 -19.74
N LEU A 77 -42.76 4.29 -18.94
CA LEU A 77 -43.83 3.36 -19.40
C LEU A 77 -45.18 4.07 -19.61
N LYS A 78 -45.46 5.13 -18.85
CA LYS A 78 -46.66 5.97 -19.11
C LYS A 78 -46.53 6.70 -20.46
N GLU A 79 -45.34 7.22 -20.80
CA GLU A 79 -45.11 7.81 -22.11
C GLU A 79 -45.25 6.77 -23.23
N ALA A 80 -44.72 5.54 -23.05
CA ALA A 80 -44.91 4.45 -24.01
C ALA A 80 -46.37 4.10 -24.20
N ILE A 81 -47.16 4.01 -23.11
CA ILE A 81 -48.62 3.73 -23.15
C ILE A 81 -49.37 4.89 -23.84
N SER A 82 -48.96 6.13 -23.61
CA SER A 82 -49.56 7.32 -24.24
C SER A 82 -49.26 7.39 -25.73
N ALA A 83 -48.08 6.94 -26.17
CA ALA A 83 -47.69 6.89 -27.58
C ALA A 83 -48.32 5.74 -28.36
N ASP A 84 -48.71 4.64 -27.67
CA ASP A 84 -49.40 3.49 -28.24
C ASP A 84 -50.39 2.91 -27.21
N GLU A 85 -51.61 3.49 -27.17
CA GLU A 85 -52.63 3.16 -26.19
C GLU A 85 -53.20 1.73 -26.36
N GLU A 86 -53.09 1.14 -27.54
CA GLU A 86 -53.61 -0.19 -27.83
C GLU A 86 -52.63 -1.30 -27.41
N ASN A 87 -51.40 -0.95 -27.12
CA ASN A 87 -50.34 -1.90 -26.75
C ASN A 87 -50.53 -2.42 -25.32
N LYS A 88 -51.03 -3.64 -25.22
CA LYS A 88 -51.26 -4.30 -23.91
C LYS A 88 -49.96 -4.68 -23.18
N GLU A 89 -48.84 -4.82 -23.92
CA GLU A 89 -47.57 -5.21 -23.31
C GLU A 89 -47.01 -4.10 -22.43
N PHE A 90 -47.11 -2.83 -22.84
CA PHE A 90 -46.65 -1.70 -22.03
C PHE A 90 -47.44 -1.57 -20.73
N ARG A 91 -48.76 -1.84 -20.75
CA ARG A 91 -49.59 -1.87 -19.53
C ARG A 91 -49.15 -3.01 -18.61
N ALA A 92 -48.95 -4.21 -19.17
CA ALA A 92 -48.47 -5.37 -18.40
C ALA A 92 -47.08 -5.13 -17.78
N GLU A 93 -46.18 -4.47 -18.50
CA GLU A 93 -44.86 -4.08 -17.97
C GLU A 93 -44.98 -3.07 -16.81
N PHE A 94 -45.92 -2.10 -16.91
CA PHE A 94 -46.17 -1.15 -15.83
C PHE A 94 -46.74 -1.83 -14.56
N ASP A 95 -47.66 -2.79 -14.71
CA ASP A 95 -48.21 -3.57 -13.58
C ASP A 95 -47.13 -4.41 -12.91
N ARG A 96 -46.24 -5.05 -13.71
CA ARG A 96 -45.09 -5.80 -13.19
C ARG A 96 -44.13 -4.90 -12.44
N LEU A 97 -43.86 -3.68 -12.90
CA LEU A 97 -43.02 -2.71 -12.20
C LEU A 97 -43.59 -2.36 -10.82
N SER A 98 -44.92 -2.25 -10.66
CA SER A 98 -45.57 -2.03 -9.37
C SER A 98 -45.36 -3.20 -8.40
N GLU A 99 -45.38 -4.44 -8.91
CA GLU A 99 -45.05 -5.64 -8.11
C GLU A 99 -43.61 -5.61 -7.62
N LEU A 100 -42.65 -5.31 -8.51
CA LEU A 100 -41.25 -5.17 -8.17
C LEU A 100 -41.04 -4.12 -7.06
N ASN A 101 -41.65 -2.94 -7.21
CA ASN A 101 -41.53 -1.87 -6.20
C ASN A 101 -42.06 -2.32 -4.83
N THR A 102 -43.15 -3.11 -4.81
CA THR A 102 -43.73 -3.66 -3.57
C THR A 102 -42.77 -4.63 -2.89
N LEU A 103 -42.15 -5.55 -3.64
CA LEU A 103 -41.16 -6.51 -3.13
C LEU A 103 -39.94 -5.81 -2.58
N MET A 104 -39.40 -4.83 -3.33
CA MET A 104 -38.22 -4.04 -2.89
C MET A 104 -38.52 -3.23 -1.62
N SER A 105 -39.72 -2.60 -1.55
CA SER A 105 -40.16 -1.86 -0.36
C SER A 105 -40.27 -2.75 0.87
N LYS A 106 -40.82 -3.97 0.72
CA LYS A 106 -40.90 -4.98 1.78
C LYS A 106 -39.51 -5.38 2.27
N GLY A 107 -38.59 -5.72 1.36
CA GLY A 107 -37.22 -6.07 1.68
C GLY A 107 -36.49 -4.95 2.41
N ASN A 108 -36.61 -3.71 1.91
CA ASN A 108 -35.99 -2.53 2.54
C ASN A 108 -36.57 -2.25 3.94
N LYS A 109 -37.85 -2.47 4.18
CA LYS A 109 -38.48 -2.36 5.50
C LYS A 109 -37.90 -3.41 6.45
N SER A 110 -37.81 -4.67 6.03
CA SER A 110 -37.21 -5.75 6.83
C SER A 110 -35.73 -5.47 7.13
N MET A 111 -34.94 -4.91 6.18
CA MET A 111 -33.57 -4.47 6.41
C MET A 111 -33.50 -3.40 7.51
N LYS A 112 -34.39 -2.42 7.51
CA LYS A 112 -34.42 -1.37 8.55
C LYS A 112 -34.77 -1.93 9.92
N ASN A 113 -35.65 -2.93 9.98
CA ASN A 113 -36.06 -3.60 11.21
C ASN A 113 -34.99 -4.58 11.76
N GLY A 114 -33.94 -4.87 10.99
CA GLY A 114 -32.92 -5.86 11.37
C GLY A 114 -33.32 -7.32 11.06
N GLU A 115 -34.40 -7.52 10.32
CA GLU A 115 -34.94 -8.82 9.92
C GLU A 115 -34.25 -9.32 8.63
N ALA A 116 -32.95 -9.68 8.78
CA ALA A 116 -32.09 -9.97 7.64
C ALA A 116 -32.61 -11.09 6.72
N ASP A 117 -33.15 -12.17 7.29
CA ASP A 117 -33.65 -13.31 6.50
C ASP A 117 -34.93 -12.95 5.73
N ASN A 118 -35.87 -12.20 6.34
CA ASN A 118 -37.05 -11.69 5.67
C ASN A 118 -36.70 -10.71 4.54
N ALA A 119 -35.69 -9.89 4.76
CA ALA A 119 -35.17 -8.98 3.74
C ALA A 119 -34.60 -9.76 2.56
N PHE A 120 -33.71 -10.71 2.81
CA PHE A 120 -33.12 -11.56 1.79
C PHE A 120 -34.18 -12.27 0.95
N GLU A 121 -35.18 -12.89 1.59
CA GLU A 121 -36.23 -13.59 0.90
C GLU A 121 -37.06 -12.66 -0.01
N SER A 122 -37.34 -11.43 0.45
CA SER A 122 -38.05 -10.45 -0.37
C SER A 122 -37.25 -10.03 -1.61
N PHE A 123 -35.96 -9.82 -1.47
CA PHE A 123 -35.04 -9.48 -2.58
C PHE A 123 -34.82 -10.67 -3.51
N ARG A 124 -34.76 -11.90 -2.98
CA ARG A 124 -34.66 -13.12 -3.76
C ARG A 124 -35.87 -13.32 -4.67
N ILE A 125 -37.08 -13.16 -4.12
CA ILE A 125 -38.32 -13.22 -4.91
C ILE A 125 -38.34 -12.10 -5.98
N ALA A 126 -37.89 -10.89 -5.63
CA ALA A 126 -37.73 -9.80 -6.59
C ALA A 126 -36.80 -10.17 -7.73
N HIS A 127 -35.65 -10.76 -7.42
CA HIS A 127 -34.69 -11.21 -8.42
C HIS A 127 -35.23 -12.34 -9.31
N GLU A 128 -35.86 -13.33 -8.75
CA GLU A 128 -36.46 -14.43 -9.51
C GLU A 128 -37.53 -13.96 -10.52
N LYS A 129 -38.36 -12.99 -10.12
CA LYS A 129 -39.39 -12.42 -11.00
C LYS A 129 -38.82 -11.37 -11.96
N PHE A 130 -37.77 -10.65 -11.56
CA PHE A 130 -37.17 -9.55 -12.32
C PHE A 130 -35.63 -9.72 -12.37
N PRO A 131 -35.13 -10.73 -13.11
CA PRO A 131 -33.72 -11.09 -13.11
C PRO A 131 -32.81 -9.98 -13.66
N ASN A 132 -33.37 -9.04 -14.40
CA ASN A 132 -32.64 -7.91 -14.99
C ASN A 132 -32.58 -6.67 -14.08
N TYR A 133 -33.07 -6.76 -12.83
CA TYR A 133 -33.07 -5.64 -11.88
C TYR A 133 -31.86 -5.76 -10.91
N PRO A 134 -30.79 -4.96 -11.08
CA PRO A 134 -29.56 -5.11 -10.31
C PRO A 134 -29.73 -4.87 -8.81
N GLU A 135 -30.65 -3.96 -8.41
CA GLU A 135 -30.82 -3.58 -7.01
C GLU A 135 -31.35 -4.74 -6.13
N SER A 136 -32.05 -5.73 -6.71
CA SER A 136 -32.44 -6.93 -5.96
C SER A 136 -31.21 -7.74 -5.54
N VAL A 137 -30.31 -7.99 -6.47
CA VAL A 137 -29.04 -8.71 -6.26
C VAL A 137 -28.11 -7.92 -5.35
N LEU A 138 -27.96 -6.61 -5.59
CA LEU A 138 -27.21 -5.72 -4.72
C LEU A 138 -27.67 -5.83 -3.26
N ASN A 139 -28.99 -5.76 -3.04
CA ASN A 139 -29.55 -5.79 -1.69
C ASN A 139 -29.40 -7.18 -1.03
N MET A 140 -29.43 -8.28 -1.79
CA MET A 140 -29.05 -9.62 -1.29
C MET A 140 -27.59 -9.60 -0.79
N GLY A 141 -26.68 -9.05 -1.56
CA GLY A 141 -25.28 -8.84 -1.15
C GLY A 141 -25.14 -7.96 0.11
N LEU A 142 -25.93 -6.88 0.21
CA LEU A 142 -25.94 -6.01 1.39
C LEU A 142 -26.45 -6.71 2.64
N VAL A 143 -27.39 -7.67 2.52
CA VAL A 143 -27.80 -8.54 3.63
C VAL A 143 -26.62 -9.37 4.13
N HIS A 144 -25.90 -10.06 3.24
CA HIS A 144 -24.73 -10.85 3.61
C HIS A 144 -23.61 -9.97 4.19
N PHE A 145 -23.40 -8.78 3.64
CA PHE A 145 -22.45 -7.81 4.20
C PHE A 145 -22.75 -7.45 5.66
N ARG A 146 -24.04 -7.22 6.00
CA ARG A 146 -24.46 -6.97 7.39
C ARG A 146 -24.26 -8.17 8.31
N LYS A 147 -24.44 -9.39 7.79
CA LYS A 147 -24.13 -10.65 8.49
C LYS A 147 -22.63 -10.90 8.63
N LYS A 148 -21.76 -10.03 8.08
CA LYS A 148 -20.30 -10.19 8.01
C LYS A 148 -19.85 -11.38 7.15
N GLU A 149 -20.69 -11.87 6.29
CA GLU A 149 -20.43 -12.91 5.30
C GLU A 149 -19.87 -12.27 4.02
N TYR A 150 -18.68 -11.64 4.18
CA TYR A 150 -18.18 -10.68 3.20
C TYR A 150 -17.86 -11.27 1.82
N LEU A 151 -17.36 -12.52 1.74
CA LEU A 151 -17.05 -13.13 0.45
C LEU A 151 -18.35 -13.43 -0.32
N VAL A 152 -19.37 -13.96 0.37
CA VAL A 152 -20.69 -14.18 -0.23
C VAL A 152 -21.29 -12.85 -0.72
N ALA A 153 -21.12 -11.79 0.05
CA ALA A 153 -21.59 -10.45 -0.38
C ALA A 153 -20.88 -9.99 -1.66
N VAL A 154 -19.59 -10.26 -1.82
CA VAL A 154 -18.81 -9.92 -3.03
C VAL A 154 -19.34 -10.65 -4.25
N ASP A 155 -19.73 -11.93 -4.14
CA ASP A 155 -20.30 -12.70 -5.25
C ASP A 155 -21.58 -12.02 -5.77
N TYR A 156 -22.49 -11.61 -4.88
CA TYR A 156 -23.68 -10.85 -5.27
C TYR A 156 -23.36 -9.48 -5.87
N PHE A 157 -22.33 -8.79 -5.37
CA PHE A 157 -21.94 -7.51 -5.96
C PHE A 157 -21.37 -7.70 -7.37
N HIS A 158 -20.61 -8.77 -7.63
CA HIS A 158 -20.16 -9.13 -8.98
C HIS A 158 -21.31 -9.49 -9.90
N GLU A 159 -22.31 -10.23 -9.41
CA GLU A 159 -23.53 -10.51 -10.15
C GLU A 159 -24.28 -9.21 -10.50
N THR A 160 -24.35 -8.26 -9.55
CA THR A 160 -24.89 -6.92 -9.81
C THR A 160 -24.16 -6.21 -10.95
N LEU A 161 -22.81 -6.31 -10.98
CA LEU A 161 -21.98 -5.74 -12.05
C LEU A 161 -22.14 -6.47 -13.39
N GLY A 162 -22.49 -7.75 -13.38
CA GLY A 162 -22.86 -8.49 -14.59
C GLY A 162 -24.16 -7.95 -15.23
N LEU A 163 -25.07 -7.40 -14.40
CA LEU A 163 -26.29 -6.75 -14.89
C LEU A 163 -26.07 -5.28 -15.30
N ASN A 164 -25.20 -4.58 -14.60
CA ASN A 164 -24.81 -3.19 -14.88
C ASN A 164 -23.35 -2.99 -14.47
N SER A 165 -22.43 -3.03 -15.43
CA SER A 165 -20.99 -2.94 -15.21
C SER A 165 -20.54 -1.61 -14.57
N GLU A 166 -21.35 -0.55 -14.71
CA GLU A 166 -21.08 0.79 -14.15
C GLU A 166 -21.78 1.02 -12.80
N HIS A 167 -22.34 -0.03 -12.17
CA HIS A 167 -23.12 0.11 -10.94
C HIS A 167 -22.28 0.60 -9.76
N LYS A 168 -22.30 1.90 -9.51
CA LYS A 168 -21.42 2.61 -8.56
C LYS A 168 -21.49 2.06 -7.14
N THR A 169 -22.69 1.67 -6.68
CA THR A 169 -22.86 1.14 -5.33
C THR A 169 -22.21 -0.23 -5.19
N ALA A 170 -22.32 -1.12 -6.19
CA ALA A 170 -21.68 -2.44 -6.18
C ALA A 170 -20.15 -2.30 -6.20
N LEU A 171 -19.61 -1.45 -7.10
CA LEU A 171 -18.17 -1.15 -7.15
C LEU A 171 -17.64 -0.62 -5.81
N THR A 172 -18.41 0.27 -5.17
CA THR A 172 -18.04 0.83 -3.86
C THR A 172 -18.11 -0.22 -2.76
N ALA A 173 -19.14 -1.10 -2.79
CA ALA A 173 -19.32 -2.16 -1.81
C ALA A 173 -18.16 -3.17 -1.86
N ILE A 174 -17.74 -3.60 -3.04
CA ILE A 174 -16.57 -4.48 -3.24
C ILE A 174 -15.31 -3.84 -2.63
N LYS A 175 -15.04 -2.57 -2.97
CA LYS A 175 -13.90 -1.83 -2.40
C LYS A 175 -13.96 -1.73 -0.87
N ASN A 176 -15.16 -1.55 -0.31
CA ASN A 176 -15.34 -1.51 1.15
C ASN A 176 -15.07 -2.87 1.80
N VAL A 177 -15.45 -3.97 1.17
CA VAL A 177 -15.12 -5.32 1.66
C VAL A 177 -13.61 -5.54 1.65
N ALA A 178 -12.93 -5.25 0.54
CA ALA A 178 -11.47 -5.34 0.45
C ALA A 178 -10.78 -4.51 1.54
N LYS A 179 -11.21 -3.25 1.73
CA LYS A 179 -10.71 -2.38 2.80
C LYS A 179 -10.96 -2.94 4.21
N ASN A 180 -12.09 -3.60 4.43
CA ASN A 180 -12.41 -4.22 5.72
C ASN A 180 -11.45 -5.37 6.04
N TYR A 181 -11.20 -6.27 5.08
CA TYR A 181 -10.19 -7.32 5.25
C TYR A 181 -8.78 -6.75 5.43
N PHE A 182 -8.42 -5.70 4.69
CA PHE A 182 -7.13 -5.03 4.87
C PHE A 182 -6.97 -4.46 6.29
N ASN A 183 -7.99 -3.81 6.83
CA ASN A 183 -7.98 -3.30 8.20
C ASN A 183 -7.91 -4.43 9.24
N THR A 184 -8.60 -5.55 8.99
CA THR A 184 -8.52 -6.76 9.84
C THR A 184 -7.10 -7.30 9.84
N GLY A 185 -6.45 -7.40 8.68
CA GLY A 185 -5.05 -7.78 8.56
C GLY A 185 -4.11 -6.87 9.35
N ASN A 186 -4.30 -5.54 9.24
CA ASN A 186 -3.53 -4.56 10.02
C ASN A 186 -3.70 -4.75 11.55
N GLN A 187 -4.92 -5.08 12.01
CA GLN A 187 -5.19 -5.33 13.43
C GLN A 187 -4.52 -6.63 13.91
N SER A 188 -4.60 -7.72 13.12
CA SER A 188 -3.91 -8.97 13.41
C SER A 188 -2.39 -8.77 13.46
N TYR A 189 -1.83 -8.04 12.51
CA TYR A 189 -0.40 -7.71 12.50
C TYR A 189 0.04 -6.95 13.75
N LYS A 190 -0.73 -5.94 14.19
CA LYS A 190 -0.46 -5.17 15.41
C LYS A 190 -0.49 -6.03 16.67
N ARG A 191 -1.33 -7.08 16.71
CA ARG A 191 -1.40 -8.05 17.82
C ARG A 191 -0.31 -9.12 17.76
N GLY A 192 0.47 -9.15 16.69
CA GLY A 192 1.50 -10.18 16.46
C GLY A 192 0.97 -11.46 15.83
N ASP A 193 -0.31 -11.54 15.49
CA ASP A 193 -0.94 -12.65 14.77
C ASP A 193 -0.58 -12.55 13.28
N LEU A 194 0.59 -13.07 12.91
CA LEU A 194 1.11 -12.98 11.54
C LEU A 194 0.31 -13.82 10.56
N ASP A 195 -0.13 -15.02 10.96
CA ASP A 195 -0.90 -15.92 10.09
C ASP A 195 -2.30 -15.35 9.81
N GLY A 196 -2.98 -14.83 10.83
CA GLY A 196 -4.27 -14.14 10.67
C GLY A 196 -4.16 -12.89 9.80
N ALA A 197 -3.04 -12.16 9.89
CA ALA A 197 -2.76 -11.02 9.03
C ALA A 197 -2.57 -11.45 7.57
N LEU A 198 -1.73 -12.48 7.30
CA LEU A 198 -1.52 -13.05 5.96
C LEU A 198 -2.84 -13.52 5.34
N SER A 199 -3.66 -14.26 6.09
CA SER A 199 -4.96 -14.75 5.64
C SER A 199 -5.85 -13.57 5.22
N SER A 200 -5.90 -12.50 6.04
CA SER A 200 -6.72 -11.34 5.76
C SER A 200 -6.25 -10.58 4.51
N TYR A 201 -4.94 -10.38 4.34
CA TYR A 201 -4.41 -9.70 3.15
C TYR A 201 -4.57 -10.53 1.87
N ARG A 202 -4.52 -11.88 1.95
CA ARG A 202 -4.83 -12.75 0.80
C ARG A 202 -6.28 -12.60 0.37
N LYS A 203 -7.22 -12.56 1.33
CA LYS A 203 -8.64 -12.30 1.02
C LYS A 203 -8.87 -10.95 0.34
N VAL A 204 -8.06 -9.93 0.64
CA VAL A 204 -8.10 -8.67 -0.12
C VAL A 204 -7.75 -8.92 -1.58
N LEU A 205 -6.70 -9.71 -1.84
CA LEU A 205 -6.23 -9.99 -3.21
C LEU A 205 -7.17 -10.93 -3.97
N ASP A 206 -7.91 -11.80 -3.28
CA ASP A 206 -8.98 -12.61 -3.86
C ASP A 206 -10.13 -11.72 -4.37
N ILE A 207 -10.34 -10.54 -3.75
CA ILE A 207 -11.40 -9.56 -4.11
C ILE A 207 -10.88 -8.54 -5.12
N ASP A 208 -9.67 -8.04 -4.93
CA ASP A 208 -9.03 -7.00 -5.73
C ASP A 208 -7.54 -7.28 -5.84
N GLU A 209 -7.14 -7.95 -6.92
CA GLU A 209 -5.74 -8.28 -7.21
C GLU A 209 -4.87 -7.04 -7.45
N THR A 210 -5.50 -5.88 -7.71
CA THR A 210 -4.79 -4.61 -7.90
C THR A 210 -4.52 -3.86 -6.60
N PHE A 211 -4.87 -4.43 -5.45
CA PHE A 211 -4.66 -3.81 -4.14
C PHE A 211 -3.20 -3.99 -3.70
N TYR A 212 -2.27 -3.21 -4.32
CA TYR A 212 -0.81 -3.34 -4.12
C TYR A 212 -0.35 -3.27 -2.66
N GLN A 213 -1.07 -2.55 -1.78
CA GLN A 213 -0.74 -2.47 -0.37
C GLN A 213 -0.82 -3.84 0.33
N SER A 214 -1.70 -4.74 -0.12
CA SER A 214 -1.77 -6.10 0.43
C SER A 214 -0.54 -6.92 0.08
N TYR A 215 -0.07 -6.89 -1.17
CA TYR A 215 1.19 -7.52 -1.55
C TYR A 215 2.36 -6.97 -0.72
N TYR A 216 2.44 -5.66 -0.54
CA TYR A 216 3.47 -5.04 0.29
C TYR A 216 3.42 -5.54 1.74
N GLN A 217 2.25 -5.58 2.38
CA GLN A 217 2.11 -6.05 3.75
C GLN A 217 2.42 -7.55 3.89
N ILE A 218 2.05 -8.36 2.90
CA ILE A 218 2.45 -9.78 2.83
C ILE A 218 3.98 -9.88 2.80
N GLY A 219 4.66 -9.09 1.97
CA GLY A 219 6.12 -9.04 1.93
C GLY A 219 6.75 -8.64 3.27
N VAL A 220 6.18 -7.65 3.97
CA VAL A 220 6.64 -7.24 5.30
C VAL A 220 6.52 -8.40 6.31
N ILE A 221 5.41 -9.13 6.30
CA ILE A 221 5.20 -10.27 7.20
C ILE A 221 6.19 -11.40 6.88
N LEU A 222 6.30 -11.79 5.60
CA LEU A 222 7.20 -12.86 5.16
C LEU A 222 8.66 -12.54 5.50
N SER A 223 9.08 -11.29 5.30
CA SER A 223 10.40 -10.82 5.73
C SER A 223 10.62 -10.98 7.25
N LYS A 224 9.60 -10.67 8.06
CA LYS A 224 9.63 -10.85 9.52
C LYS A 224 9.66 -12.32 9.94
N MET A 225 9.02 -13.21 9.17
CA MET A 225 9.05 -14.66 9.36
C MET A 225 10.37 -15.29 8.87
N GLY A 226 11.21 -14.54 8.15
CA GLY A 226 12.48 -15.01 7.63
C GLY A 226 12.42 -15.60 6.22
N ASP A 227 11.24 -15.66 5.61
CA ASP A 227 11.07 -16.10 4.21
C ASP A 227 11.38 -14.93 3.25
N LYS A 228 12.68 -14.78 2.99
CA LYS A 228 13.19 -13.64 2.21
C LYS A 228 12.80 -13.70 0.74
N ASP A 229 12.79 -14.90 0.15
CA ASP A 229 12.46 -15.09 -1.26
C ASP A 229 10.98 -14.75 -1.53
N ALA A 230 10.08 -15.26 -0.70
CA ALA A 230 8.67 -14.95 -0.79
C ALA A 230 8.37 -13.47 -0.48
N ALA A 231 9.17 -12.83 0.41
CA ALA A 231 9.05 -11.39 0.67
C ALA A 231 9.43 -10.57 -0.56
N VAL A 232 10.56 -10.87 -1.22
CA VAL A 232 10.99 -10.22 -2.47
C VAL A 232 9.91 -10.36 -3.55
N ALA A 233 9.43 -11.59 -3.80
CA ALA A 233 8.37 -11.83 -4.78
C ALA A 233 7.10 -11.02 -4.48
N SER A 234 6.74 -10.87 -3.21
CA SER A 234 5.57 -10.08 -2.79
C SER A 234 5.78 -8.58 -3.02
N TYR A 235 6.96 -8.04 -2.74
CA TYR A 235 7.27 -6.65 -3.05
C TYR A 235 7.29 -6.39 -4.56
N GLU A 236 7.84 -7.29 -5.35
CA GLU A 236 7.85 -7.19 -6.82
C GLU A 236 6.43 -7.20 -7.39
N LYS A 237 5.52 -8.03 -6.86
CA LYS A 237 4.09 -7.97 -7.23
C LYS A 237 3.48 -6.62 -6.88
N ALA A 238 3.74 -6.07 -5.68
CA ALA A 238 3.24 -4.75 -5.30
C ALA A 238 3.71 -3.65 -6.27
N LEU A 239 4.98 -3.73 -6.71
CA LEU A 239 5.59 -2.79 -7.65
C LEU A 239 5.10 -2.99 -9.09
N GLY A 240 4.79 -4.23 -9.48
CA GLY A 240 4.14 -4.52 -10.76
C GLY A 240 2.77 -3.86 -10.89
N VAL A 241 2.00 -3.82 -9.78
CA VAL A 241 0.71 -3.12 -9.73
C VAL A 241 0.87 -1.60 -9.63
N ASN A 242 1.78 -1.14 -8.77
CA ASN A 242 2.04 0.30 -8.59
C ASN A 242 3.54 0.61 -8.72
N PRO A 243 4.02 0.92 -9.93
CA PRO A 243 5.43 1.28 -10.16
C PRO A 243 5.88 2.59 -9.50
N GLN A 244 4.96 3.41 -8.98
CA GLN A 244 5.28 4.66 -8.28
C GLN A 244 5.35 4.49 -6.76
N PHE A 245 5.34 3.25 -6.27
CA PHE A 245 5.35 2.98 -4.84
C PHE A 245 6.78 2.94 -4.27
N TYR A 246 7.38 4.11 -4.01
CA TYR A 246 8.75 4.24 -3.50
C TYR A 246 9.04 3.44 -2.21
N LYS A 247 8.05 3.29 -1.30
CA LYS A 247 8.21 2.47 -0.08
C LYS A 247 8.35 0.98 -0.38
N GLY A 248 7.73 0.52 -1.47
CA GLY A 248 7.88 -0.85 -1.97
C GLY A 248 9.30 -1.10 -2.45
N TYR A 249 9.85 -0.19 -3.25
CA TYR A 249 11.25 -0.26 -3.69
C TYR A 249 12.23 -0.23 -2.53
N PHE A 250 12.01 0.63 -1.54
CA PHE A 250 12.84 0.64 -0.34
C PHE A 250 12.82 -0.70 0.41
N ALA A 251 11.63 -1.29 0.61
CA ALA A 251 11.49 -2.59 1.27
C ALA A 251 12.16 -3.71 0.45
N LEU A 252 11.99 -3.70 -0.87
CA LEU A 252 12.67 -4.60 -1.80
C LEU A 252 14.20 -4.49 -1.67
N GLY A 253 14.73 -3.25 -1.65
CA GLY A 253 16.15 -2.99 -1.47
C GLY A 253 16.70 -3.54 -0.15
N LEU A 254 15.98 -3.36 0.95
CA LEU A 254 16.36 -3.93 2.25
C LEU A 254 16.28 -5.48 2.25
N ALA A 255 15.29 -6.07 1.61
CA ALA A 255 15.17 -7.51 1.48
C ALA A 255 16.33 -8.10 0.67
N LYS A 256 16.63 -7.54 -0.51
CA LYS A 256 17.77 -7.94 -1.34
C LYS A 256 19.12 -7.78 -0.62
N LYS A 257 19.33 -6.66 0.10
CA LYS A 257 20.49 -6.48 0.97
C LYS A 257 20.64 -7.63 1.99
N SER A 258 19.53 -8.03 2.62
CA SER A 258 19.55 -9.12 3.62
C SER A 258 19.88 -10.49 3.04
N MET A 259 19.71 -10.66 1.73
CA MET A 259 20.07 -11.87 0.97
C MET A 259 21.50 -11.82 0.43
N GLY A 260 22.18 -10.67 0.55
CA GLY A 260 23.51 -10.45 -0.01
C GLY A 260 23.52 -9.99 -1.47
N ASP A 261 22.35 -9.78 -2.07
CA ASP A 261 22.21 -9.18 -3.40
C ASP A 261 22.44 -7.66 -3.31
N THR A 262 23.71 -7.29 -3.33
CA THR A 262 24.12 -5.89 -3.15
C THR A 262 23.70 -5.01 -4.31
N ASP A 263 23.88 -5.46 -5.54
CA ASP A 263 23.56 -4.68 -6.74
C ASP A 263 22.03 -4.51 -6.90
N GLY A 264 21.28 -5.59 -6.71
CA GLY A 264 19.83 -5.51 -6.70
C GLY A 264 19.27 -4.64 -5.58
N ALA A 265 19.94 -4.60 -4.41
CA ALA A 265 19.56 -3.72 -3.32
C ALA A 265 19.76 -2.25 -3.67
N ILE A 266 20.93 -1.90 -4.25
CA ILE A 266 21.23 -0.53 -4.69
C ILE A 266 20.22 -0.11 -5.77
N GLY A 267 20.01 -0.90 -6.81
CA GLY A 267 19.07 -0.55 -7.89
C GLY A 267 17.64 -0.32 -7.40
N ALA A 268 17.17 -1.11 -6.42
CA ALA A 268 15.87 -0.88 -5.81
C ALA A 268 15.84 0.42 -4.97
N LEU A 269 16.91 0.71 -4.21
CA LEU A 269 16.99 1.95 -3.43
C LEU A 269 17.10 3.20 -4.32
N GLU A 270 17.82 3.12 -5.44
CA GLU A 270 17.88 4.16 -6.46
C GLU A 270 16.49 4.44 -7.04
N SER A 271 15.75 3.38 -7.43
CA SER A 271 14.36 3.54 -7.86
C SER A 271 13.48 4.23 -6.82
N ALA A 272 13.71 3.97 -5.52
CA ALA A 272 12.96 4.62 -4.45
C ALA A 272 13.24 6.13 -4.39
N VAL A 273 14.49 6.58 -4.58
CA VAL A 273 14.84 8.00 -4.55
C VAL A 273 14.54 8.71 -5.87
N ASP A 274 14.57 8.03 -6.98
CA ASP A 274 14.12 8.57 -8.27
C ASP A 274 12.64 8.95 -8.24
N ILE A 275 11.80 8.10 -7.60
CA ILE A 275 10.37 8.39 -7.42
C ILE A 275 10.15 9.43 -6.32
N HIS A 276 10.92 9.36 -5.23
CA HIS A 276 10.79 10.26 -4.09
C HIS A 276 12.17 10.79 -3.67
N PRO A 277 12.68 11.86 -4.29
CA PRO A 277 14.02 12.41 -4.02
C PRO A 277 14.26 12.87 -2.58
N GLY A 278 13.20 13.12 -1.81
CA GLY A 278 13.27 13.46 -0.39
C GLY A 278 13.31 12.26 0.57
N TYR A 279 13.50 11.04 0.07
CA TYR A 279 13.43 9.85 0.93
C TYR A 279 14.80 9.51 1.58
N ASP A 280 15.10 10.18 2.68
CA ASP A 280 16.32 10.09 3.49
C ASP A 280 16.74 8.65 3.83
N LYS A 281 15.77 7.79 4.16
CA LYS A 281 16.02 6.39 4.55
C LYS A 281 16.65 5.57 3.44
N ALA A 282 16.29 5.81 2.18
CA ALA A 282 16.88 5.10 1.05
C ALA A 282 18.33 5.52 0.83
N TYR A 283 18.63 6.81 0.88
CA TYR A 283 19.99 7.31 0.83
C TYR A 283 20.85 6.75 1.98
N GLY A 284 20.32 6.73 3.21
CA GLY A 284 21.02 6.14 4.36
C GLY A 284 21.28 4.64 4.19
N ALA A 285 20.33 3.89 3.64
CA ALA A 285 20.49 2.46 3.37
C ALA A 285 21.55 2.18 2.28
N MET A 286 21.61 3.02 1.23
CA MET A 286 22.68 2.97 0.22
C MET A 286 24.04 3.30 0.84
N GLY A 287 24.09 4.31 1.72
CA GLY A 287 25.31 4.67 2.47
C GLY A 287 25.85 3.50 3.27
N ASP A 288 24.98 2.83 4.04
CA ASP A 288 25.36 1.62 4.79
C ASP A 288 25.90 0.50 3.87
N ILE A 289 25.32 0.32 2.67
CA ILE A 289 25.82 -0.66 1.70
C ILE A 289 27.19 -0.27 1.18
N TYR A 290 27.39 0.98 0.78
CA TYR A 290 28.66 1.46 0.25
C TYR A 290 29.78 1.47 1.29
N ILE A 291 29.48 1.74 2.57
CA ILE A 291 30.47 1.59 3.66
C ILE A 291 30.91 0.12 3.77
N ASN A 292 29.95 -0.82 3.81
CA ASN A 292 30.23 -2.25 3.93
C ASN A 292 31.02 -2.81 2.74
N THR A 293 30.85 -2.26 1.55
CA THR A 293 31.60 -2.62 0.34
C THR A 293 32.86 -1.78 0.15
N LYS A 294 33.20 -0.94 1.13
CA LYS A 294 34.37 -0.02 1.14
C LYS A 294 34.38 0.97 -0.02
N ASN A 295 33.24 1.27 -0.60
CA ASN A 295 33.12 2.32 -1.61
C ASN A 295 32.86 3.67 -0.92
N PHE A 296 33.86 4.21 -0.26
CA PHE A 296 33.71 5.38 0.62
C PHE A 296 33.27 6.64 -0.13
N GLU A 297 33.70 6.82 -1.37
CA GLU A 297 33.31 7.97 -2.18
C GLU A 297 31.80 7.98 -2.47
N LYS A 298 31.24 6.85 -2.89
CA LYS A 298 29.79 6.74 -3.09
C LYS A 298 29.03 6.85 -1.77
N ALA A 299 29.59 6.29 -0.68
CA ALA A 299 28.99 6.43 0.64
C ALA A 299 28.84 7.90 1.03
N LYS A 300 29.91 8.72 0.87
CA LYS A 300 29.87 10.17 1.13
C LYS A 300 28.77 10.87 0.33
N GLN A 301 28.70 10.59 -0.97
CA GLN A 301 27.71 11.21 -1.85
C GLN A 301 26.29 10.96 -1.37
N VAL A 302 25.89 9.70 -1.16
CA VAL A 302 24.52 9.35 -0.78
C VAL A 302 24.19 9.76 0.66
N LEU A 303 25.16 9.73 1.59
CA LEU A 303 24.94 10.20 2.97
C LEU A 303 24.79 11.72 3.03
N ASN A 304 25.51 12.48 2.21
CA ASN A 304 25.29 13.92 2.05
C ASN A 304 23.85 14.20 1.57
N MET A 305 23.36 13.43 0.59
CA MET A 305 21.97 13.55 0.17
C MET A 305 21.02 13.25 1.33
N ALA A 306 21.27 12.19 2.12
CA ALA A 306 20.43 11.82 3.25
C ALA A 306 20.25 12.96 4.26
N ILE A 307 21.34 13.62 4.67
CA ILE A 307 21.30 14.73 5.64
C ILE A 307 20.88 16.06 5.01
N THR A 308 21.06 16.24 3.71
CA THR A 308 20.57 17.42 2.98
C THR A 308 19.03 17.41 2.88
N VAL A 309 18.44 16.27 2.51
CA VAL A 309 16.97 16.14 2.41
C VAL A 309 16.30 16.08 3.79
N ASN A 310 17.01 15.56 4.80
CA ASN A 310 16.54 15.54 6.17
C ASN A 310 17.67 15.86 7.16
N PRO A 311 17.88 17.15 7.52
CA PRO A 311 18.91 17.56 8.47
C PRO A 311 18.74 16.99 9.90
N THR A 312 17.60 16.38 10.21
CA THR A 312 17.36 15.73 11.51
C THR A 312 17.44 14.21 11.45
N TYR A 313 17.96 13.65 10.35
CA TYR A 313 18.09 12.22 10.17
C TYR A 313 19.29 11.67 10.97
N ALA A 314 19.07 11.37 12.24
CA ALA A 314 20.10 10.87 13.18
C ALA A 314 20.92 9.69 12.62
N ARG A 315 20.25 8.73 11.92
CA ARG A 315 20.94 7.57 11.34
C ARG A 315 21.89 7.95 10.21
N GLY A 316 21.59 8.97 9.42
CA GLY A 316 22.51 9.48 8.39
C GLY A 316 23.81 9.98 9.01
N TYR A 317 23.73 10.75 10.08
CA TYR A 317 24.90 11.19 10.84
C TYR A 317 25.66 10.03 11.51
N ALA A 318 24.95 9.03 12.04
CA ALA A 318 25.58 7.83 12.58
C ALA A 318 26.37 7.06 11.50
N SER A 319 25.82 6.91 10.29
CA SER A 319 26.50 6.28 9.16
C SER A 319 27.71 7.11 8.69
N PHE A 320 27.63 8.44 8.69
CA PHE A 320 28.79 9.30 8.46
C PHE A 320 29.86 9.10 9.51
N GLY A 321 29.47 9.01 10.78
CA GLY A 321 30.41 8.73 11.86
C GLY A 321 31.15 7.39 11.69
N ILE A 322 30.42 6.36 11.23
CA ILE A 322 31.02 5.05 10.89
C ILE A 322 31.99 5.21 9.73
N LEU A 323 31.62 5.89 8.66
CA LEU A 323 32.50 6.14 7.52
C LEU A 323 33.77 6.86 7.94
N SER A 324 33.64 7.94 8.70
CA SER A 324 34.78 8.71 9.20
C SER A 324 35.70 7.88 10.11
N THR A 325 35.12 6.94 10.88
CA THR A 325 35.90 5.99 11.70
C THR A 325 36.70 5.01 10.83
N GLU A 326 36.09 4.48 9.76
CA GLU A 326 36.80 3.58 8.80
C GLU A 326 37.94 4.31 8.06
N GLU A 327 37.77 5.61 7.81
CA GLU A 327 38.80 6.47 7.23
C GLU A 327 39.83 6.96 8.25
N GLN A 328 39.67 6.62 9.54
CA GLN A 328 40.49 7.10 10.66
C GLN A 328 40.48 8.64 10.83
N ASN A 329 39.46 9.29 10.32
CA ASN A 329 39.22 10.71 10.50
C ASN A 329 38.43 10.95 11.78
N TRP A 330 39.12 10.93 12.91
CA TRP A 330 38.49 10.97 14.23
C TRP A 330 37.75 12.27 14.50
N GLU A 331 38.24 13.41 14.02
CA GLU A 331 37.58 14.71 14.18
C GLU A 331 36.22 14.72 13.52
N GLN A 332 36.12 14.26 12.27
CA GLN A 332 34.86 14.15 11.58
C GLN A 332 33.94 13.07 12.20
N ALA A 333 34.52 11.97 12.67
CA ALA A 333 33.77 10.92 13.37
C ALA A 333 33.12 11.50 14.63
N ILE A 334 33.83 12.23 15.46
CA ILE A 334 33.32 12.90 16.66
C ILE A 334 32.20 13.87 16.28
N ALA A 335 32.39 14.74 15.29
CA ALA A 335 31.43 15.72 14.87
C ALA A 335 30.08 15.05 14.43
N HIS A 336 30.16 14.05 13.56
CA HIS A 336 28.98 13.37 13.06
C HIS A 336 28.29 12.52 14.15
N LEU A 337 29.05 11.80 14.99
CA LEU A 337 28.49 10.98 16.06
C LEU A 337 27.87 11.83 17.17
N THR A 338 28.42 13.00 17.46
CA THR A 338 27.81 13.97 18.37
C THR A 338 26.45 14.44 17.85
N MET A 339 26.36 14.77 16.54
CA MET A 339 25.07 15.08 15.93
C MET A 339 24.08 13.90 16.00
N ALA A 340 24.55 12.68 15.71
CA ALA A 340 23.71 11.48 15.81
C ALA A 340 23.15 11.28 17.21
N THR A 341 23.98 11.41 18.26
CA THR A 341 23.58 11.24 19.66
C THR A 341 22.72 12.39 20.18
N THR A 342 22.92 13.60 19.69
CA THR A 342 22.08 14.77 19.99
C THR A 342 20.67 14.58 19.42
N LEU A 343 20.58 14.14 18.17
CA LEU A 343 19.28 13.89 17.51
C LEU A 343 18.58 12.63 18.02
N ASN A 344 19.33 11.63 18.46
CA ASN A 344 18.80 10.40 19.05
C ASN A 344 19.58 9.99 20.31
N GLY A 345 19.25 10.57 21.42
CA GLY A 345 19.88 10.29 22.71
C GLY A 345 19.62 8.88 23.28
N ARG A 346 18.96 7.98 22.52
CA ARG A 346 18.74 6.57 22.90
C ARG A 346 19.50 5.58 22.03
N ASP A 347 20.38 6.04 21.15
CA ASP A 347 21.19 5.17 20.31
C ASP A 347 22.50 4.79 20.98
N ALA A 348 22.48 3.69 21.73
CA ALA A 348 23.68 3.16 22.41
C ALA A 348 24.85 2.89 21.45
N MET A 349 24.59 2.54 20.17
CA MET A 349 25.67 2.24 19.22
C MET A 349 26.37 3.50 18.76
N SER A 350 25.67 4.60 18.57
CA SER A 350 26.29 5.90 18.28
C SER A 350 27.12 6.39 19.47
N PHE A 351 26.64 6.25 20.70
CA PHE A 351 27.43 6.56 21.89
C PHE A 351 28.67 5.67 22.05
N PHE A 352 28.56 4.38 21.76
CA PHE A 352 29.71 3.47 21.76
C PHE A 352 30.80 3.92 20.77
N ARG A 353 30.40 4.25 19.54
CA ARG A 353 31.34 4.71 18.51
C ARG A 353 31.95 6.08 18.85
N LEU A 354 31.13 6.97 19.44
CA LEU A 354 31.60 8.27 19.91
C LEU A 354 32.66 8.13 21.00
N ALA A 355 32.44 7.22 21.98
CA ALA A 355 33.42 6.92 23.00
C ALA A 355 34.72 6.39 22.41
N GLY A 356 34.64 5.47 21.43
CA GLY A 356 35.82 4.95 20.72
C GLY A 356 36.57 6.04 19.95
N ALA A 357 35.87 6.98 19.32
CA ALA A 357 36.48 8.10 18.61
C ALA A 357 37.19 9.05 19.58
N TYR A 358 36.59 9.40 20.72
CA TYR A 358 37.27 10.20 21.77
C TYR A 358 38.43 9.46 22.41
N ASN A 359 38.35 8.14 22.62
CA ASN A 359 39.48 7.34 23.10
C ASN A 359 40.63 7.36 22.11
N ALA A 360 40.37 7.35 20.81
CA ALA A 360 41.40 7.41 19.76
C ALA A 360 42.10 8.78 19.70
N THR A 361 41.43 9.87 20.06
CA THR A 361 42.01 11.22 20.15
C THR A 361 42.62 11.51 21.51
N GLY A 362 42.37 10.68 22.54
CA GLY A 362 42.84 10.88 23.90
C GLY A 362 41.95 11.82 24.75
N ASP A 363 40.78 12.16 24.27
CA ASP A 363 39.80 13.01 24.96
C ASP A 363 39.02 12.18 26.01
N CYS A 364 39.73 11.78 27.06
CA CYS A 364 39.29 10.74 27.99
C CYS A 364 38.02 11.09 28.77
N ASP A 365 37.78 12.35 29.10
CA ASP A 365 36.57 12.76 29.84
C ASP A 365 35.34 12.67 28.98
N ASP A 366 35.38 13.14 27.74
CA ASP A 366 34.33 13.02 26.76
C ASP A 366 34.05 11.55 26.39
N ALA A 367 35.14 10.73 26.31
CA ALA A 367 35.02 9.29 26.12
C ALA A 367 34.27 8.60 27.27
N LYS A 368 34.57 8.96 28.53
CA LYS A 368 33.88 8.46 29.73
C LYS A 368 32.37 8.78 29.66
N ASP A 369 32.04 10.02 29.33
CA ASP A 369 30.66 10.46 29.27
C ASP A 369 29.88 9.75 28.17
N ALA A 370 30.44 9.62 26.99
CA ALA A 370 29.83 8.86 25.89
C ALA A 370 29.70 7.37 26.24
N ALA A 371 30.75 6.74 26.83
CA ALA A 371 30.66 5.34 27.23
C ALA A 371 29.65 5.08 28.35
N ARG A 372 29.50 6.00 29.33
CA ARG A 372 28.50 5.93 30.37
C ARG A 372 27.08 6.02 29.79
N ASN A 373 26.84 6.90 28.83
CA ASN A 373 25.55 6.98 28.12
C ASN A 373 25.25 5.67 27.39
N CYS A 374 26.22 5.10 26.68
CA CYS A 374 26.08 3.79 26.03
C CYS A 374 25.68 2.72 27.04
N THR A 375 26.41 2.59 28.16
CA THR A 375 26.17 1.55 29.18
C THR A 375 24.87 1.77 29.97
N ALA A 376 24.44 3.00 30.14
CA ALA A 376 23.12 3.32 30.73
C ALA A 376 21.96 2.86 29.86
N ILE A 377 22.08 3.03 28.53
CA ILE A 377 21.06 2.61 27.56
C ILE A 377 21.07 1.08 27.36
N LYS A 378 22.28 0.48 27.26
CA LYS A 378 22.48 -0.94 26.95
C LYS A 378 23.48 -1.58 27.89
N SER A 379 23.07 -1.81 29.13
CA SER A 379 23.93 -2.25 30.25
C SER A 379 24.62 -3.61 30.03
N ARG A 380 24.10 -4.48 29.16
CA ARG A 380 24.70 -5.80 28.85
C ARG A 380 25.62 -5.78 27.64
N PHE A 381 25.80 -4.64 26.96
CA PHE A 381 26.66 -4.52 25.80
C PHE A 381 28.12 -4.32 26.24
N GLY A 382 28.94 -5.33 26.05
CA GLY A 382 30.37 -5.33 26.48
C GLY A 382 31.21 -4.23 25.84
N GLY A 383 30.91 -3.82 24.59
CA GLY A 383 31.61 -2.74 23.90
C GLY A 383 31.54 -1.41 24.64
N GLY A 384 30.39 -1.04 25.18
CA GLY A 384 30.25 0.20 25.97
C GLY A 384 31.08 0.18 27.25
N TRP A 385 31.18 -0.97 27.92
CA TRP A 385 32.03 -1.14 29.11
C TRP A 385 33.51 -1.20 28.74
N PHE A 386 33.85 -1.75 27.58
CA PHE A 386 35.22 -1.77 27.06
C PHE A 386 35.71 -0.35 26.80
N GLU A 387 34.96 0.47 26.08
CA GLU A 387 35.34 1.87 25.82
C GLU A 387 35.41 2.69 27.12
N LEU A 388 34.53 2.41 28.12
CA LEU A 388 34.61 3.02 29.42
C LEU A 388 35.94 2.63 30.14
N GLY A 389 36.36 1.38 30.04
CA GLY A 389 37.61 0.90 30.62
C GLY A 389 38.82 1.59 30.02
N ILE A 390 38.86 1.77 28.70
CA ILE A 390 39.91 2.52 28.00
C ILE A 390 39.93 3.98 28.49
N ALA A 391 38.77 4.63 28.52
CA ALA A 391 38.63 6.02 28.97
C ALA A 391 39.01 6.22 30.44
N GLU A 392 38.64 5.31 31.33
CA GLU A 392 39.06 5.37 32.75
C GLU A 392 40.57 5.21 32.93
N TRP A 393 41.22 4.38 32.10
CA TRP A 393 42.69 4.19 32.14
C TRP A 393 43.47 5.37 31.55
N CYS A 394 42.93 6.06 30.56
CA CYS A 394 43.43 7.31 29.97
C CYS A 394 44.98 7.32 29.75
N GLY A 395 45.48 6.42 28.91
CA GLY A 395 46.89 6.33 28.58
C GLY A 395 47.78 6.01 29.78
N GLY A 396 47.28 5.36 30.81
CA GLY A 396 48.06 4.96 31.97
C GLY A 396 48.07 5.95 33.15
N LYS A 397 47.38 7.07 33.00
CA LYS A 397 47.35 8.16 34.01
C LYS A 397 46.00 8.30 34.72
N GLY A 398 45.00 7.45 34.37
CA GLY A 398 43.66 7.56 34.86
C GLY A 398 43.33 6.69 36.09
N ASN A 399 42.04 6.42 36.23
CA ASN A 399 41.50 5.65 37.36
C ASN A 399 41.67 4.14 37.15
N LYS A 400 42.74 3.56 37.69
CA LYS A 400 43.06 2.13 37.58
C LYS A 400 41.92 1.24 38.05
N THR A 401 41.26 1.56 39.17
CA THR A 401 40.20 0.76 39.75
C THR A 401 38.93 0.84 38.85
N GLY A 402 38.59 2.03 38.37
CA GLY A 402 37.51 2.23 37.42
C GLY A 402 37.67 1.45 36.14
N ALA A 403 38.87 1.48 35.55
CA ALA A 403 39.22 0.73 34.35
C ALA A 403 39.05 -0.78 34.53
N ILE A 404 39.61 -1.34 35.62
CA ILE A 404 39.48 -2.77 35.93
C ILE A 404 38.00 -3.17 36.07
N ASN A 405 37.21 -2.40 36.82
CA ASN A 405 35.81 -2.67 37.02
C ASN A 405 34.98 -2.64 35.70
N ALA A 406 35.33 -1.71 34.81
CA ALA A 406 34.67 -1.62 33.49
C ALA A 406 35.05 -2.82 32.61
N PHE A 407 36.32 -3.20 32.54
CA PHE A 407 36.77 -4.38 31.78
C PHE A 407 36.18 -5.70 32.36
N GLU A 408 36.01 -5.82 33.67
CA GLU A 408 35.32 -6.97 34.27
C GLU A 408 33.88 -7.09 33.80
N LYS A 409 33.15 -5.98 33.63
CA LYS A 409 31.80 -5.99 33.06
C LYS A 409 31.86 -6.30 31.56
N ALA A 410 32.77 -5.74 30.79
CA ALA A 410 32.97 -6.03 29.36
C ALA A 410 33.23 -7.51 29.12
N ARG A 411 34.03 -8.19 29.97
CA ARG A 411 34.37 -9.62 29.90
C ARG A 411 33.14 -10.54 29.92
N ASN A 412 32.04 -10.11 30.49
CA ASN A 412 30.79 -10.89 30.53
C ASN A 412 30.15 -11.05 29.13
N ASP A 413 30.46 -10.16 28.21
CA ASP A 413 30.07 -10.26 26.81
C ASP A 413 31.06 -11.12 26.03
N ARG A 414 30.60 -12.23 25.43
CA ARG A 414 31.47 -13.18 24.72
C ARG A 414 32.30 -12.51 23.61
N ALA A 415 31.72 -11.52 22.93
CA ALA A 415 32.36 -10.84 21.82
C ALA A 415 33.56 -9.98 22.31
N TRP A 416 33.51 -9.45 23.53
CA TRP A 416 34.46 -8.51 24.08
C TRP A 416 35.41 -9.14 25.09
N ARG A 417 35.16 -10.37 25.50
CA ARG A 417 35.91 -11.05 26.60
C ARG A 417 37.42 -10.99 26.44
N LYS A 418 37.94 -11.46 25.29
CA LYS A 418 39.39 -11.55 25.08
C LYS A 418 40.08 -10.18 25.10
N MET A 419 39.43 -9.18 24.48
CA MET A 419 39.96 -7.83 24.45
C MET A 419 39.94 -7.19 25.84
N ALA A 420 38.87 -7.38 26.58
CA ALA A 420 38.74 -6.87 27.94
C ALA A 420 39.76 -7.53 28.89
N GLU A 421 39.99 -8.83 28.79
CA GLU A 421 41.02 -9.54 29.60
C GLU A 421 42.44 -9.04 29.27
N TYR A 422 42.76 -8.81 28.00
CA TYR A 422 44.02 -8.27 27.56
C TYR A 422 44.28 -6.85 28.10
N GLU A 423 43.35 -5.93 27.91
CA GLU A 423 43.49 -4.56 28.41
C GLU A 423 43.49 -4.53 29.95
N MET A 424 42.74 -5.37 30.61
CA MET A 424 42.76 -5.49 32.08
C MET A 424 44.12 -5.97 32.60
N ASP A 425 44.80 -6.91 31.89
CA ASP A 425 46.14 -7.36 32.25
C ASP A 425 47.15 -6.22 32.07
N LYS A 426 47.06 -5.42 31.01
CA LYS A 426 47.88 -4.22 30.81
C LYS A 426 47.73 -3.21 31.95
N VAL A 427 46.49 -2.99 32.41
CA VAL A 427 46.20 -2.11 33.54
C VAL A 427 46.78 -2.66 34.84
N LYS A 428 46.69 -3.98 35.07
CA LYS A 428 47.20 -4.64 36.28
C LYS A 428 48.75 -4.71 36.31
N ASN A 429 49.35 -4.98 35.16
CA ASN A 429 50.79 -5.28 35.01
C ASN A 429 51.45 -4.41 33.90
N PRO A 430 51.45 -3.07 34.02
CA PRO A 430 51.92 -2.19 32.94
C PRO A 430 53.35 -2.46 32.53
N GLN A 431 54.23 -2.78 33.48
CA GLN A 431 55.64 -3.10 33.23
C GLN A 431 55.86 -4.30 32.30
N LYS A 432 54.88 -5.17 32.13
CA LYS A 432 54.95 -6.30 31.20
C LYS A 432 54.80 -5.86 29.72
N TYR A 433 54.23 -4.68 29.48
CA TYR A 433 53.87 -4.12 28.19
C TYR A 433 54.65 -2.85 27.82
N GLU A 434 55.42 -2.28 28.75
CA GLU A 434 56.36 -1.23 28.48
C GLU A 434 57.62 -1.85 27.81
N LYS A 435 57.83 -1.45 26.50
CA LYS A 435 59.04 -1.83 25.77
C LYS A 435 60.09 -0.71 25.85
#